data_fdac4c4b2e8342bbb335a1cf54ed1291
#
_entry.id   fdac4c4b2e8342bbb335a1cf54ed1291
#
_cell.length_a   1.000
_cell.length_b   1.000
_cell.length_c   1.000
_cell.angle_alpha   90.00
_cell.angle_beta   90.00
_cell.angle_gamma   90.00
#
_symmetry.space_group_name_H-M   'P 1'
#
loop_
_entity.id
_entity.type
_entity.pdbx_description
1 polymer ?
#
loop_
_entity_poly.entity_id
_entity_poly.type
_entity_poly.pdbx_seq_one_letter_code
_entity_poly.pdbx_strand_id
1 'polypeptide(L)'
;MKRINDAIKARGIVPWFDEERMSGSTRQKMVEGIENSDIIVVFITEAYRDKVNQIDGRDNCRFEFKYAFERKGPEVMIPVVMEPCMRNARDWTELLGAALSTHLYVDFSSAFTDDAIFDAKVNELVSSINALLP
;
A
#
# COMPACT_ATOMS: atom_id res chain seq x y z
N MET A 1 -4.72 1.15 8.70
CA MET A 1 -3.79 0.13 8.16
C MET A 1 -3.88 -1.19 8.90
N LYS A 2 -3.76 -1.16 10.23
CA LYS A 2 -3.79 -2.38 11.04
C LYS A 2 -5.06 -3.20 10.84
N ARG A 3 -6.23 -2.54 10.83
CA ARG A 3 -7.51 -3.21 10.65
C ARG A 3 -7.61 -3.94 9.30
N ILE A 4 -7.09 -3.32 8.25
CA ILE A 4 -7.04 -3.93 6.92
C ILE A 4 -6.08 -5.11 6.91
N ASN A 5 -4.90 -4.95 7.48
CA ASN A 5 -3.91 -6.03 7.57
C ASN A 5 -4.48 -7.22 8.33
N ASP A 6 -5.14 -7.00 9.46
CA ASP A 6 -5.76 -8.06 10.24
C ASP A 6 -6.86 -8.79 9.44
N ALA A 7 -7.65 -8.04 8.67
CA ALA A 7 -8.71 -8.61 7.86
C ALA A 7 -8.17 -9.50 6.73
N ILE A 8 -7.12 -9.09 6.05
CA ILE A 8 -6.52 -9.91 4.99
C ILE A 8 -5.75 -11.11 5.54
N LYS A 9 -5.14 -10.98 6.72
CA LYS A 9 -4.54 -12.13 7.43
C LYS A 9 -5.60 -13.19 7.76
N ALA A 10 -6.77 -12.76 8.19
CA ALA A 10 -7.88 -13.66 8.51
C ALA A 10 -8.35 -14.45 7.30
N ARG A 11 -8.06 -14.01 6.09
CA ARG A 11 -8.38 -14.67 4.83
C ARG A 11 -7.23 -15.48 4.25
N GLY A 12 -6.18 -15.71 5.03
CA GLY A 12 -5.05 -16.53 4.66
C GLY A 12 -3.96 -15.80 3.86
N ILE A 13 -4.06 -14.48 3.73
CA ILE A 13 -3.07 -13.67 3.05
C ILE A 13 -2.14 -13.07 4.09
N VAL A 14 -0.83 -13.24 3.91
CA VAL A 14 0.17 -12.69 4.82
C VAL A 14 0.76 -11.42 4.19
N PRO A 15 0.36 -10.22 4.66
CA PRO A 15 0.98 -8.98 4.16
C PRO A 15 2.39 -8.86 4.71
N TRP A 16 3.33 -8.44 3.85
CA TRP A 16 4.68 -8.16 4.33
C TRP A 16 4.70 -6.88 5.19
N PHE A 17 3.77 -5.95 4.90
CA PHE A 17 3.66 -4.68 5.60
C PHE A 17 2.91 -4.88 6.90
N ASP A 18 3.64 -5.17 7.97
CA ASP A 18 3.12 -5.36 9.32
C ASP A 18 3.78 -4.30 10.20
N GLU A 19 2.99 -3.53 10.94
CA GLU A 19 3.53 -2.52 11.85
C GLU A 19 4.52 -3.12 12.86
N GLU A 20 4.27 -4.35 13.31
CA GLU A 20 5.17 -5.06 14.20
C GLU A 20 6.51 -5.36 13.53
N ARG A 21 6.49 -5.69 12.24
CA ARG A 21 7.71 -5.91 11.47
C ARG A 21 8.43 -4.61 11.15
N MET A 22 7.68 -3.53 11.03
CA MET A 22 8.24 -2.20 10.74
C MET A 22 8.84 -1.56 11.98
N SER A 23 8.40 -1.94 13.16
CA SER A 23 8.92 -1.45 14.44
C SER A 23 10.37 -1.87 14.60
N GLY A 24 11.28 -0.90 14.64
CA GLY A 24 12.71 -1.17 14.72
C GLY A 24 13.32 -1.72 13.42
N SER A 25 12.61 -1.62 12.31
CA SER A 25 13.10 -2.12 11.02
C SER A 25 14.21 -1.26 10.48
N THR A 26 15.27 -1.91 9.99
CA THR A 26 16.32 -1.28 9.21
C THR A 26 15.95 -1.34 7.73
N ARG A 27 16.69 -0.61 6.89
CA ARG A 27 16.53 -0.71 5.43
C ARG A 27 16.70 -2.14 4.95
N GLN A 28 17.60 -2.90 5.57
CA GLN A 28 17.82 -4.31 5.22
C GLN A 28 16.55 -5.14 5.38
N LYS A 29 15.82 -4.97 6.49
CA LYS A 29 14.56 -5.69 6.71
C LYS A 29 13.48 -5.28 5.71
N MET A 30 13.43 -4.01 5.35
CA MET A 30 12.51 -3.52 4.32
C MET A 30 12.82 -4.16 2.98
N VAL A 31 14.08 -4.21 2.59
CA VAL A 31 14.52 -4.86 1.35
C VAL A 31 14.12 -6.33 1.33
N GLU A 32 14.38 -7.05 2.42
CA GLU A 32 14.01 -8.46 2.53
C GLU A 32 12.50 -8.67 2.42
N GLY A 33 11.71 -7.82 3.07
CA GLY A 33 10.25 -7.89 3.01
C GLY A 33 9.73 -7.69 1.59
N ILE A 34 10.26 -6.72 0.88
CA ILE A 34 9.88 -6.43 -0.50
C ILE A 34 10.31 -7.57 -1.43
N GLU A 35 11.53 -8.06 -1.30
CA GLU A 35 12.04 -9.15 -2.14
C GLU A 35 11.21 -10.44 -1.96
N ASN A 36 10.72 -10.70 -0.76
CA ASN A 36 9.96 -11.91 -0.46
C ASN A 36 8.45 -11.76 -0.71
N SER A 37 7.99 -10.60 -1.15
CA SER A 37 6.57 -10.35 -1.41
C SER A 37 6.25 -10.53 -2.88
N ASP A 38 5.15 -11.21 -3.17
CA ASP A 38 4.64 -11.33 -4.54
C ASP A 38 3.81 -10.11 -4.94
N ILE A 39 3.17 -9.47 -3.98
CA ILE A 39 2.29 -8.32 -4.19
C ILE A 39 2.57 -7.28 -3.12
N ILE A 40 2.60 -6.02 -3.53
CA ILE A 40 2.82 -4.88 -2.64
C ILE A 40 1.52 -4.07 -2.54
N VAL A 41 0.98 -3.96 -1.35
CA VAL A 41 -0.18 -3.10 -1.08
C VAL A 41 0.33 -1.76 -0.58
N VAL A 42 -0.06 -0.69 -1.25
CA VAL A 42 0.39 0.68 -0.93
C VAL A 42 -0.77 1.45 -0.32
N PHE A 43 -0.66 1.79 0.96
CA PHE A 43 -1.69 2.57 1.66
C PHE A 43 -1.48 4.05 1.41
N ILE A 44 -2.42 4.67 0.67
CA ILE A 44 -2.32 6.05 0.23
C ILE A 44 -3.00 6.98 1.23
N THR A 45 -2.17 7.75 1.94
CA THR A 45 -2.60 8.88 2.77
C THR A 45 -1.87 10.12 2.31
N GLU A 46 -2.36 11.29 2.69
CA GLU A 46 -1.68 12.56 2.39
C GLU A 46 -0.26 12.57 2.98
N ALA A 47 -0.14 12.11 4.23
CA ALA A 47 1.16 12.03 4.90
C ALA A 47 2.13 11.10 4.17
N TYR A 48 1.65 9.93 3.73
CA TYR A 48 2.48 8.98 2.99
C TYR A 48 2.92 9.58 1.65
N ARG A 49 1.99 10.20 0.92
CA ARG A 49 2.31 10.89 -0.33
C ARG A 49 3.45 11.89 -0.14
N ASP A 50 3.34 12.72 0.89
CA ASP A 50 4.34 13.76 1.15
C ASP A 50 5.70 13.15 1.48
N LYS A 51 5.73 12.07 2.24
CA LYS A 51 6.98 11.37 2.57
C LYS A 51 7.62 10.70 1.36
N VAL A 52 6.83 10.05 0.52
CA VAL A 52 7.34 9.42 -0.71
C VAL A 52 7.89 10.47 -1.66
N ASN A 53 7.22 11.60 -1.77
CA ASN A 53 7.61 12.65 -2.71
C ASN A 53 8.75 13.55 -2.19
N GLN A 54 9.13 13.40 -0.93
CA GLN A 54 10.18 14.21 -0.31
C GLN A 54 11.57 13.69 -0.69
N ILE A 55 12.33 14.49 -1.43
CA ILE A 55 13.62 14.06 -2.00
C ILE A 55 14.68 13.82 -0.93
N ASP A 56 14.70 14.65 0.12
CA ASP A 56 15.68 14.57 1.20
C ASP A 56 15.12 13.96 2.49
N GLY A 57 14.07 13.16 2.36
CA GLY A 57 13.37 12.57 3.49
C GLY A 57 14.26 11.73 4.38
N ARG A 58 14.12 11.91 5.68
CA ARG A 58 14.88 11.18 6.69
C ARG A 58 14.26 9.81 7.02
N ASP A 59 12.97 9.65 6.69
CA ASP A 59 12.34 8.36 6.87
C ASP A 59 12.55 7.48 5.64
N ASN A 60 12.16 6.23 5.75
CA ASN A 60 12.42 5.24 4.72
C ASN A 60 11.28 5.09 3.70
N CYS A 61 10.24 5.92 3.76
CA CYS A 61 9.07 5.77 2.88
C CYS A 61 9.42 5.91 1.41
N ARG A 62 10.21 6.94 1.05
CA ARG A 62 10.64 7.13 -0.33
C ARG A 62 11.54 5.99 -0.80
N PHE A 63 12.49 5.59 0.03
CA PHE A 63 13.39 4.48 -0.29
C PHE A 63 12.60 3.19 -0.52
N GLU A 64 11.71 2.87 0.40
CA GLU A 64 10.89 1.65 0.34
C GLU A 64 10.01 1.63 -0.91
N PHE A 65 9.30 2.72 -1.18
CA PHE A 65 8.44 2.83 -2.34
C PHE A 65 9.23 2.70 -3.63
N LYS A 66 10.33 3.43 -3.74
CA LYS A 66 11.19 3.40 -4.93
C LYS A 66 11.79 2.02 -5.17
N TYR A 67 12.24 1.37 -4.10
CA TYR A 67 12.79 0.03 -4.17
C TYR A 67 11.74 -0.97 -4.67
N ALA A 68 10.53 -0.92 -4.09
CA ALA A 68 9.43 -1.80 -4.50
C ALA A 68 9.08 -1.58 -5.98
N PHE A 69 8.99 -0.33 -6.40
CA PHE A 69 8.68 0.02 -7.77
C PHE A 69 9.73 -0.52 -8.75
N GLU A 70 10.99 -0.35 -8.42
CA GLU A 70 12.10 -0.77 -9.31
C GLU A 70 12.30 -2.28 -9.32
N ARG A 71 12.13 -2.95 -8.18
CA ARG A 71 12.40 -4.38 -8.05
C ARG A 71 11.23 -5.28 -8.45
N LYS A 72 10.02 -4.90 -8.07
CA LYS A 72 8.82 -5.71 -8.32
C LYS A 72 8.00 -5.21 -9.50
N GLY A 73 8.04 -3.93 -9.76
CA GLY A 73 7.27 -3.29 -10.81
C GLY A 73 5.89 -2.85 -10.36
N PRO A 74 5.32 -1.84 -11.04
CA PRO A 74 4.02 -1.30 -10.65
C PRO A 74 2.87 -2.27 -10.88
N GLU A 75 3.02 -3.27 -11.74
CA GLU A 75 1.96 -4.22 -12.06
C GLU A 75 1.59 -5.14 -10.88
N VAL A 76 2.44 -5.26 -9.87
CA VAL A 76 2.14 -6.03 -8.66
C VAL A 76 1.89 -5.12 -7.45
N MET A 77 1.73 -3.82 -7.68
CA MET A 77 1.44 -2.84 -6.63
C MET A 77 -0.04 -2.47 -6.67
N ILE A 78 -0.71 -2.55 -5.52
CA ILE A 78 -2.13 -2.22 -5.40
C ILE A 78 -2.28 -0.99 -4.52
N PRO A 79 -2.72 0.16 -5.09
CA PRO A 79 -3.00 1.33 -4.27
C PRO A 79 -4.27 1.16 -3.46
N VAL A 80 -4.24 1.49 -2.18
CA VAL A 80 -5.38 1.49 -1.28
C VAL A 80 -5.55 2.90 -0.72
N VAL A 81 -6.64 3.55 -1.09
CA VAL A 81 -6.92 4.92 -0.65
C VAL A 81 -7.53 4.90 0.74
N MET A 82 -6.88 5.58 1.68
CA MET A 82 -7.26 5.61 3.09
C MET A 82 -8.03 6.86 3.48
N GLU A 83 -7.92 7.94 2.70
CA GLU A 83 -8.48 9.25 3.04
C GLU A 83 -9.24 9.84 1.86
N PRO A 84 -10.37 10.55 2.12
CA PRO A 84 -11.15 11.16 1.03
C PRO A 84 -10.35 12.12 0.15
N CYS A 85 -9.37 12.83 0.72
CA CYS A 85 -8.53 13.77 -0.04
C CYS A 85 -7.62 13.07 -1.05
N MET A 86 -7.45 11.75 -0.95
CA MET A 86 -6.61 10.96 -1.86
C MET A 86 -7.41 10.15 -2.89
N ARG A 87 -8.72 10.35 -2.96
CA ARG A 87 -9.58 9.63 -3.93
C ARG A 87 -9.26 9.95 -5.38
N ASN A 88 -8.74 11.14 -5.65
CA ASN A 88 -8.37 11.54 -7.00
C ASN A 88 -6.89 11.26 -7.20
N ALA A 89 -6.56 10.33 -8.10
CA ALA A 89 -5.17 9.94 -8.36
C ALA A 89 -4.29 11.11 -8.85
N ARG A 90 -4.90 12.17 -9.37
CA ARG A 90 -4.16 13.39 -9.74
C ARG A 90 -3.51 14.06 -8.54
N ASP A 91 -4.06 13.83 -7.35
CA ASP A 91 -3.53 14.42 -6.12
C ASP A 91 -2.37 13.62 -5.53
N TRP A 92 -2.04 12.45 -6.11
CA TRP A 92 -0.88 11.66 -5.64
C TRP A 92 0.46 12.26 -6.02
N THR A 93 0.54 13.03 -7.09
CA THR A 93 1.65 13.88 -7.53
C THR A 93 3.06 13.26 -7.54
N GLU A 94 3.98 13.89 -8.26
CA GLU A 94 5.40 13.55 -8.30
C GLU A 94 5.69 12.05 -8.43
N LEU A 95 6.55 11.49 -7.59
CA LEU A 95 6.95 10.08 -7.70
C LEU A 95 5.77 9.13 -7.52
N LEU A 96 4.96 9.35 -6.49
CA LEU A 96 3.81 8.49 -6.22
C LEU A 96 2.81 8.54 -7.38
N GLY A 97 2.50 9.74 -7.86
CA GLY A 97 1.58 9.91 -8.99
C GLY A 97 2.12 9.32 -10.28
N ALA A 98 3.39 9.55 -10.57
CA ALA A 98 4.02 9.00 -11.78
C ALA A 98 3.98 7.47 -11.80
N ALA A 99 4.16 6.85 -10.65
CA ALA A 99 4.19 5.39 -10.55
C ALA A 99 2.80 4.75 -10.59
N LEU A 100 1.82 5.31 -9.88
CA LEU A 100 0.56 4.61 -9.58
C LEU A 100 -0.71 5.30 -10.05
N SER A 101 -0.66 6.52 -10.60
CA SER A 101 -1.87 7.28 -10.94
C SER A 101 -2.73 6.63 -12.02
N THR A 102 -2.17 5.75 -12.83
CA THR A 102 -2.90 5.03 -13.87
C THR A 102 -3.46 3.69 -13.40
N HIS A 103 -3.18 3.31 -12.16
CA HIS A 103 -3.65 2.03 -11.61
C HIS A 103 -5.05 2.16 -11.06
N LEU A 104 -5.81 1.06 -11.15
CA LEU A 104 -7.04 0.92 -10.38
C LEU A 104 -6.68 0.81 -8.90
N TYR A 105 -7.46 1.45 -8.05
CA TYR A 105 -7.23 1.44 -6.62
C TYR A 105 -8.45 0.96 -5.86
N VAL A 106 -8.24 0.51 -4.62
CA VAL A 106 -9.32 0.14 -3.71
C VAL A 106 -9.54 1.29 -2.73
N ASP A 107 -10.76 1.82 -2.66
CA ASP A 107 -11.08 2.99 -1.84
C ASP A 107 -11.65 2.58 -0.50
N PHE A 108 -10.84 2.72 0.55
CA PHE A 108 -11.25 2.49 1.94
C PHE A 108 -11.63 3.78 2.67
N SER A 109 -11.64 4.93 2.00
CA SER A 109 -11.77 6.24 2.66
C SER A 109 -13.10 6.41 3.42
N SER A 110 -14.14 5.70 3.07
CA SER A 110 -15.44 5.72 3.76
C SER A 110 -15.78 4.39 4.43
N ALA A 111 -14.85 3.46 4.48
CA ALA A 111 -15.14 2.09 4.95
C ALA A 111 -15.06 1.94 6.47
N PHE A 112 -14.43 2.87 7.18
CA PHE A 112 -14.14 2.70 8.60
C PHE A 112 -15.32 3.06 9.52
N THR A 113 -16.39 3.63 8.98
CA THR A 113 -17.58 4.00 9.72
C THR A 113 -18.72 3.00 9.55
N ASP A 114 -18.56 1.99 8.69
CA ASP A 114 -19.61 0.98 8.41
C ASP A 114 -18.92 -0.36 8.14
N ASP A 115 -19.18 -1.33 9.01
CA ASP A 115 -18.56 -2.65 8.92
C ASP A 115 -18.92 -3.40 7.63
N ALA A 116 -20.14 -3.22 7.12
CA ALA A 116 -20.56 -3.85 5.86
C ALA A 116 -19.76 -3.29 4.67
N ILE A 117 -19.54 -1.98 4.66
CA ILE A 117 -18.72 -1.33 3.62
C ILE A 117 -17.26 -1.80 3.76
N PHE A 118 -16.75 -1.86 4.98
CA PHE A 118 -15.40 -2.33 5.24
C PHE A 118 -15.20 -3.75 4.70
N ASP A 119 -16.12 -4.66 5.01
CA ASP A 119 -16.02 -6.05 4.55
C ASP A 119 -16.10 -6.16 3.03
N ALA A 120 -16.94 -5.36 2.38
CA ALA A 120 -17.04 -5.33 0.93
C ALA A 120 -15.72 -4.84 0.30
N LYS A 121 -15.09 -3.84 0.90
CA LYS A 121 -13.80 -3.34 0.40
C LYS A 121 -12.66 -4.31 0.65
N VAL A 122 -12.67 -5.03 1.77
CA VAL A 122 -11.70 -6.11 2.01
C VAL A 122 -11.85 -7.20 0.96
N ASN A 123 -13.09 -7.60 0.61
CA ASN A 123 -13.33 -8.58 -0.45
C ASN A 123 -12.79 -8.09 -1.80
N GLU A 124 -13.00 -6.81 -2.11
CA GLU A 124 -12.48 -6.20 -3.33
C GLU A 124 -10.94 -6.25 -3.36
N LEU A 125 -10.30 -5.91 -2.24
CA LEU A 125 -8.84 -5.95 -2.12
C LEU A 125 -8.32 -7.38 -2.27
N VAL A 126 -8.94 -8.35 -1.61
CA VAL A 126 -8.54 -9.77 -1.70
C VAL A 126 -8.68 -10.27 -3.13
N SER A 127 -9.77 -9.90 -3.83
CA SER A 127 -9.93 -10.26 -5.24
C SER A 127 -8.84 -9.68 -6.11
N SER A 128 -8.45 -8.42 -5.86
CA SER A 128 -7.35 -7.77 -6.59
C SER A 128 -6.03 -8.48 -6.35
N ILE A 129 -5.76 -8.87 -5.11
CA ILE A 129 -4.54 -9.61 -4.76
C ILE A 129 -4.53 -10.96 -5.48
N ASN A 130 -5.61 -11.72 -5.40
CA ASN A 130 -5.69 -13.04 -6.02
C ASN A 130 -5.54 -12.99 -7.54
N ALA A 131 -6.04 -11.92 -8.17
CA ALA A 131 -5.92 -11.74 -9.61
C ALA A 131 -4.47 -11.55 -10.06
N LEU A 132 -3.59 -11.07 -9.18
CA LEU A 132 -2.17 -10.85 -9.49
C LEU A 132 -1.27 -12.01 -9.07
N LEU A 133 -1.75 -12.91 -8.22
CA LEU A 133 -0.97 -14.08 -7.80
C LEU A 133 -0.89 -15.09 -8.93
N PRO A 134 0.28 -15.74 -9.11
CA PRO A 134 0.45 -16.78 -10.12
C PRO A 134 -0.37 -18.03 -9.84
#